data_fe6b984a6a2a3bd34166ef206e7e1532
#
_entry.id   fe6b984a6a2a3bd34166ef206e7e1532
#
_cell.length_a   1.000
_cell.length_b   1.000
_cell.length_c   1.000
_cell.angle_alpha   90.00
_cell.angle_beta   90.00
_cell.angle_gamma   90.00
#
_symmetry.space_group_name_H-M   'P 1'
#
loop_
_entity.id
_entity.type
_entity.pdbx_description
1 polymer ?
#
loop_
_entity_poly.entity_id
_entity_poly.type
_entity_poly.pdbx_seq_one_letter_code
_entity_poly.pdbx_strand_id
1 'polypeptide(L)'
;DIRDIFVTHKHIDHLLGIIWMMRMILQNMNRGKYEGEATIYGHEEVIRILKEMAGEVLSAKEMKYIDDRLHMVVVEDGEEREIIGKKVTFFDIHSTKAKQFGFCMRLDEDEKLTCCGDEPYNELEQKYAENSTWLLHEAFCLYGQADEFKPYEKHHSTVKDACEMAADLNVENLILYHTEDKNIEHRQELYLEEGKAYY
;
A
#
# COMPACT_ATOMS: atom_id res chain seq x y z
N ASP A 1 -11.05 -9.40 12.78
CA ASP A 1 -10.55 -10.10 11.58
C ASP A 1 -10.27 -9.08 10.47
N ILE A 2 -9.22 -9.33 9.67
CA ILE A 2 -8.93 -8.53 8.45
C ILE A 2 -9.89 -9.02 7.37
N ARG A 3 -10.63 -8.09 6.74
CA ARG A 3 -11.64 -8.43 5.74
C ARG A 3 -11.34 -7.84 4.37
N ASP A 4 -10.73 -6.67 4.35
CA ASP A 4 -10.42 -5.96 3.13
C ASP A 4 -8.91 -5.72 3.06
N ILE A 5 -8.30 -6.11 1.94
CA ILE A 5 -6.86 -6.02 1.69
C ILE A 5 -6.68 -5.38 0.33
N PHE A 6 -5.89 -4.32 0.25
CA PHE A 6 -5.46 -3.74 -1.01
C PHE A 6 -3.98 -4.05 -1.25
N VAL A 7 -3.66 -4.49 -2.46
CA VAL A 7 -2.28 -4.79 -2.88
C VAL A 7 -1.89 -3.83 -4.00
N THR A 8 -0.91 -2.99 -3.73
CA THR A 8 -0.50 -1.91 -4.62
C THR A 8 0.14 -2.43 -5.91
N HIS A 9 1.05 -3.40 -5.81
CA HIS A 9 1.81 -3.93 -6.96
C HIS A 9 2.42 -5.32 -6.69
N LYS A 10 3.11 -5.86 -7.70
CA LYS A 10 3.57 -7.25 -7.77
C LYS A 10 4.95 -7.55 -7.17
N HIS A 11 5.68 -6.59 -6.62
CA HIS A 11 7.00 -6.88 -6.05
C HIS A 11 6.89 -7.88 -4.89
N ILE A 12 7.97 -8.64 -4.69
CA ILE A 12 7.98 -9.80 -3.79
C ILE A 12 7.70 -9.44 -2.33
N ASP A 13 8.19 -8.32 -1.87
CA ASP A 13 8.00 -7.77 -0.53
C ASP A 13 6.56 -7.30 -0.27
N HIS A 14 5.78 -7.07 -1.33
CA HIS A 14 4.35 -6.75 -1.25
C HIS A 14 3.44 -7.97 -1.45
N LEU A 15 3.86 -9.00 -2.23
CA LEU A 15 3.01 -10.14 -2.58
C LEU A 15 3.15 -11.36 -1.66
N LEU A 16 4.37 -11.71 -1.20
CA LEU A 16 4.55 -12.98 -0.47
C LEU A 16 3.77 -13.02 0.84
N GLY A 17 3.71 -11.88 1.55
CA GLY A 17 2.91 -11.77 2.77
C GLY A 17 1.42 -11.99 2.51
N ILE A 18 0.91 -11.57 1.35
CA ILE A 18 -0.50 -11.73 0.98
C ILE A 18 -0.86 -13.19 0.74
N ILE A 19 -0.01 -13.97 0.06
CA ILE A 19 -0.23 -15.41 -0.12
C ILE A 19 -0.33 -16.11 1.24
N TRP A 20 0.54 -15.75 2.19
CA TRP A 20 0.46 -16.30 3.54
C TRP A 20 -0.82 -15.86 4.27
N MET A 21 -1.23 -14.61 4.16
CA MET A 21 -2.49 -14.12 4.74
C MET A 21 -3.71 -14.84 4.12
N MET A 22 -3.74 -15.01 2.80
CA MET A 22 -4.77 -15.80 2.12
C MET A 22 -4.88 -17.20 2.72
N ARG A 23 -3.76 -17.90 2.86
CA ARG A 23 -3.73 -19.22 3.48
C ARG A 23 -4.32 -19.19 4.90
N MET A 24 -3.93 -18.23 5.73
CA MET A 24 -4.43 -18.10 7.11
C MET A 24 -5.94 -17.83 7.16
N ILE A 25 -6.44 -16.94 6.31
CA ILE A 25 -7.87 -16.62 6.19
C ILE A 25 -8.64 -17.87 5.77
N LEU A 26 -8.23 -18.52 4.68
CA LEU A 26 -8.87 -19.70 4.12
C LEU A 26 -8.86 -20.89 5.08
N GLN A 27 -7.78 -21.12 5.82
CA GLN A 27 -7.72 -22.12 6.88
C GLN A 27 -8.70 -21.84 8.02
N ASN A 28 -8.82 -20.59 8.43
CA ASN A 28 -9.74 -20.20 9.48
C ASN A 28 -11.21 -20.30 8.99
N MET A 29 -11.49 -19.99 7.73
CA MET A 29 -12.79 -20.28 7.10
C MET A 29 -13.10 -21.78 7.15
N ASN A 30 -12.13 -22.63 6.75
CA ASN A 30 -12.30 -24.08 6.76
C ASN A 30 -12.50 -24.68 8.17
N ARG A 31 -11.97 -24.03 9.20
CA ARG A 31 -12.10 -24.42 10.62
C ARG A 31 -13.33 -23.82 11.30
N GLY A 32 -14.13 -23.02 10.59
CA GLY A 32 -15.26 -22.28 11.17
C GLY A 32 -14.87 -21.18 12.17
N LYS A 33 -13.63 -20.67 12.07
CA LYS A 33 -13.08 -19.62 12.94
C LYS A 33 -13.05 -18.24 12.29
N TYR A 34 -13.44 -18.14 11.04
CA TYR A 34 -13.57 -16.89 10.31
C TYR A 34 -15.00 -16.80 9.78
N GLU A 35 -15.76 -15.83 10.26
CA GLU A 35 -17.14 -15.61 9.84
C GLU A 35 -17.21 -14.56 8.71
N GLY A 36 -18.16 -14.75 7.76
CA GLY A 36 -18.36 -13.84 6.63
C GLY A 36 -17.30 -13.99 5.55
N GLU A 37 -17.06 -12.92 4.83
CA GLU A 37 -16.26 -12.86 3.60
C GLU A 37 -15.02 -12.00 3.79
N ALA A 38 -14.02 -12.18 2.92
CA ALA A 38 -12.85 -11.33 2.77
C ALA A 38 -12.65 -10.94 1.32
N THR A 39 -12.10 -9.76 1.06
CA THR A 39 -11.84 -9.26 -0.28
C THR A 39 -10.40 -8.76 -0.42
N ILE A 40 -9.75 -9.14 -1.50
CA ILE A 40 -8.45 -8.64 -1.90
C ILE A 40 -8.65 -7.80 -3.17
N TYR A 41 -8.27 -6.54 -3.10
CA TYR A 41 -8.30 -5.59 -4.21
C TYR A 41 -6.91 -5.41 -4.80
N GLY A 42 -6.81 -5.25 -6.08
CA GLY A 42 -5.56 -4.94 -6.80
C GLY A 42 -5.84 -4.73 -8.28
N HIS A 43 -4.91 -4.16 -9.00
CA HIS A 43 -5.03 -4.09 -10.46
C HIS A 43 -4.90 -5.49 -11.10
N GLU A 44 -5.29 -5.62 -12.38
CA GLU A 44 -5.41 -6.90 -13.08
C GLU A 44 -4.17 -7.81 -12.93
N GLU A 45 -2.96 -7.26 -13.08
CA GLU A 45 -1.72 -8.04 -12.99
C GLU A 45 -1.51 -8.65 -11.60
N VAL A 46 -1.77 -7.89 -10.54
CA VAL A 46 -1.67 -8.35 -9.15
C VAL A 46 -2.65 -9.48 -8.89
N ILE A 47 -3.91 -9.29 -9.25
CA ILE A 47 -4.96 -10.29 -9.03
C ILE A 47 -4.67 -11.57 -9.81
N ARG A 48 -4.19 -11.47 -11.08
CA ARG A 48 -3.78 -12.61 -11.87
C ARG A 48 -2.67 -13.41 -11.19
N ILE A 49 -1.60 -12.73 -10.74
CA ILE A 49 -0.45 -13.39 -10.08
C ILE A 49 -0.90 -14.05 -8.77
N LEU A 50 -1.71 -13.39 -7.96
CA LEU A 50 -2.22 -13.97 -6.70
C LEU A 50 -3.06 -15.24 -6.97
N LYS A 51 -3.91 -15.24 -7.99
CA LYS A 51 -4.70 -16.43 -8.38
C LYS A 51 -3.80 -17.57 -8.86
N GLU A 52 -2.81 -17.29 -9.69
CA GLU A 52 -1.84 -18.29 -10.18
C GLU A 52 -1.04 -18.88 -9.01
N MET A 53 -0.46 -18.05 -8.15
CA MET A 53 0.28 -18.52 -6.98
C MET A 53 -0.60 -19.33 -6.03
N ALA A 54 -1.80 -18.86 -5.74
CA ALA A 54 -2.75 -19.59 -4.90
C ALA A 54 -3.05 -20.98 -5.47
N GLY A 55 -3.27 -21.09 -6.78
CA GLY A 55 -3.52 -22.36 -7.46
C GLY A 55 -2.39 -23.37 -7.33
N GLU A 56 -1.14 -22.88 -7.28
CA GLU A 56 0.04 -23.74 -7.18
C GLU A 56 0.38 -24.15 -5.72
N VAL A 57 0.12 -23.28 -4.75
CA VAL A 57 0.64 -23.49 -3.39
C VAL A 57 -0.41 -23.79 -2.32
N LEU A 58 -1.70 -23.53 -2.60
CA LEU A 58 -2.77 -23.80 -1.65
C LEU A 58 -3.41 -25.17 -1.87
N SER A 59 -3.90 -25.77 -0.81
CA SER A 59 -4.59 -27.07 -0.89
C SER A 59 -6.00 -26.93 -1.47
N ALA A 60 -6.54 -28.03 -2.02
CA ALA A 60 -7.91 -28.07 -2.52
C ALA A 60 -8.97 -27.68 -1.44
N LYS A 61 -8.66 -27.90 -0.14
CA LYS A 61 -9.54 -27.51 0.96
C LYS A 61 -9.58 -26.01 1.18
N GLU A 62 -8.51 -25.32 0.85
CA GLU A 62 -8.40 -23.86 0.91
C GLU A 62 -8.99 -23.25 -0.35
N MET A 63 -8.63 -23.78 -1.53
CA MET A 63 -9.07 -23.28 -2.84
C MET A 63 -10.59 -23.21 -3.01
N LYS A 64 -11.37 -24.09 -2.34
CA LYS A 64 -12.84 -24.08 -2.44
C LYS A 64 -13.51 -22.78 -1.95
N TYR A 65 -12.80 -21.98 -1.16
CA TYR A 65 -13.32 -20.71 -0.63
C TYR A 65 -12.94 -19.50 -1.49
N ILE A 66 -12.04 -19.69 -2.47
CA ILE A 66 -11.71 -18.63 -3.44
C ILE A 66 -12.91 -18.44 -4.38
N ASP A 67 -13.27 -17.18 -4.61
CA ASP A 67 -14.46 -16.71 -5.29
C ASP A 67 -15.81 -17.12 -4.63
N ASP A 68 -15.78 -17.87 -3.50
CA ASP A 68 -16.94 -18.18 -2.65
C ASP A 68 -17.03 -17.24 -1.45
N ARG A 69 -15.96 -17.16 -0.66
CA ARG A 69 -15.87 -16.33 0.55
C ARG A 69 -14.62 -15.46 0.61
N LEU A 70 -13.59 -15.75 -0.16
CA LEU A 70 -12.44 -14.89 -0.38
C LEU A 70 -12.48 -14.42 -1.83
N HIS A 71 -12.84 -13.15 -2.02
CA HIS A 71 -12.98 -12.54 -3.33
C HIS A 71 -11.70 -11.84 -3.74
N MET A 72 -11.31 -11.97 -5.01
CA MET A 72 -10.19 -11.24 -5.61
C MET A 72 -10.74 -10.30 -6.67
N VAL A 73 -10.72 -9.02 -6.37
CA VAL A 73 -11.40 -7.98 -7.16
C VAL A 73 -10.38 -7.14 -7.89
N VAL A 74 -10.50 -7.10 -9.21
CA VAL A 74 -9.72 -6.16 -10.04
C VAL A 74 -10.30 -4.77 -9.87
N VAL A 75 -9.43 -3.80 -9.68
CA VAL A 75 -9.78 -2.36 -9.65
C VAL A 75 -9.06 -1.63 -10.78
N GLU A 76 -9.72 -0.62 -11.33
CA GLU A 76 -9.24 0.19 -12.43
C GLU A 76 -8.82 1.59 -11.96
N ASP A 77 -8.04 2.30 -12.79
CA ASP A 77 -7.63 3.68 -12.51
C ASP A 77 -8.86 4.59 -12.43
N GLY A 78 -8.93 5.36 -11.34
CA GLY A 78 -10.06 6.26 -11.04
C GLY A 78 -11.32 5.53 -10.53
N GLU A 79 -11.29 4.20 -10.39
CA GLU A 79 -12.45 3.46 -9.88
C GLU A 79 -12.73 3.77 -8.42
N GLU A 80 -14.02 3.96 -8.12
CA GLU A 80 -14.51 4.21 -6.77
C GLU A 80 -15.28 3.01 -6.24
N ARG A 81 -15.00 2.64 -4.99
CA ARG A 81 -15.75 1.60 -4.26
C ARG A 81 -16.05 2.02 -2.84
N GLU A 82 -17.10 1.45 -2.28
CA GLU A 82 -17.35 1.51 -0.85
C GLU A 82 -16.66 0.34 -0.14
N ILE A 83 -15.71 0.65 0.76
CA ILE A 83 -14.95 -0.33 1.54
C ILE A 83 -15.04 0.11 3.01
N ILE A 84 -15.44 -0.82 3.90
CA ILE A 84 -15.68 -0.54 5.33
C ILE A 84 -16.58 0.69 5.58
N GLY A 85 -17.57 0.92 4.72
CA GLY A 85 -18.46 2.08 4.81
C GLY A 85 -17.82 3.42 4.43
N LYS A 86 -16.68 3.40 3.76
CA LYS A 86 -15.95 4.57 3.28
C LYS A 86 -15.78 4.52 1.77
N LYS A 87 -15.84 5.68 1.13
CA LYS A 87 -15.54 5.83 -0.30
C LYS A 87 -14.05 5.76 -0.53
N VAL A 88 -13.61 4.82 -1.35
CA VAL A 88 -12.21 4.59 -1.73
C VAL A 88 -12.08 4.75 -3.24
N THR A 89 -11.17 5.62 -3.67
CA THR A 89 -10.80 5.79 -5.09
C THR A 89 -9.42 5.16 -5.28
N PHE A 90 -9.29 4.24 -6.23
CA PHE A 90 -8.02 3.66 -6.65
C PHE A 90 -7.42 4.46 -7.80
N PHE A 91 -6.13 4.59 -7.85
CA PHE A 91 -5.47 5.33 -8.94
C PHE A 91 -4.12 4.73 -9.32
N ASP A 92 -3.80 4.79 -10.61
CA ASP A 92 -2.47 4.43 -11.12
C ASP A 92 -1.47 5.52 -10.73
N ILE A 93 -0.38 5.15 -10.08
CA ILE A 93 0.70 6.08 -9.73
C ILE A 93 1.67 6.29 -10.90
N HIS A 94 1.42 5.68 -12.06
CA HIS A 94 2.26 5.76 -13.26
C HIS A 94 3.72 5.33 -13.02
N SER A 95 3.91 4.30 -12.20
CA SER A 95 5.23 3.74 -11.89
C SER A 95 6.02 3.37 -13.15
N THR A 96 7.31 3.66 -13.11
CA THR A 96 8.22 3.34 -14.21
C THR A 96 8.81 1.93 -14.15
N LYS A 97 8.67 1.23 -13.01
CA LYS A 97 9.21 -0.12 -12.79
C LYS A 97 8.18 -1.22 -13.03
N ALA A 98 7.04 -1.11 -12.38
CA ALA A 98 5.95 -2.07 -12.47
C ALA A 98 4.64 -1.32 -12.26
N LYS A 99 3.56 -1.71 -12.97
CA LYS A 99 2.24 -1.13 -12.74
C LYS A 99 1.91 -1.17 -11.26
N GLN A 100 1.54 -0.03 -10.71
CA GLN A 100 1.31 0.16 -9.30
C GLN A 100 0.16 1.13 -9.07
N PHE A 101 -0.69 0.80 -8.10
CA PHE A 101 -1.82 1.63 -7.72
C PHE A 101 -1.65 2.17 -6.30
N GLY A 102 -2.11 3.41 -6.12
CA GLY A 102 -2.41 4.02 -4.83
C GLY A 102 -3.90 3.99 -4.54
N PHE A 103 -4.30 4.55 -3.39
CA PHE A 103 -5.69 4.77 -3.07
C PHE A 103 -5.91 6.05 -2.27
N CYS A 104 -7.10 6.64 -2.41
CA CYS A 104 -7.58 7.76 -1.60
C CYS A 104 -8.89 7.35 -0.94
N MET A 105 -8.94 7.33 0.39
CA MET A 105 -10.11 6.99 1.19
C MET A 105 -10.69 8.24 1.85
N ARG A 106 -11.97 8.52 1.64
CA ARG A 106 -12.72 9.55 2.37
C ARG A 106 -13.03 9.05 3.78
N LEU A 107 -12.44 9.69 4.78
CA LEU A 107 -12.66 9.36 6.19
C LEU A 107 -13.90 10.07 6.73
N ASP A 108 -14.10 11.35 6.34
CA ASP A 108 -15.26 12.17 6.64
C ASP A 108 -15.49 13.20 5.51
N GLU A 109 -16.39 14.20 5.68
CA GLU A 109 -16.70 15.22 4.66
C GLU A 109 -15.44 15.95 4.20
N ASP A 110 -14.58 16.36 5.14
CA ASP A 110 -13.36 17.13 4.89
C ASP A 110 -12.06 16.34 5.14
N GLU A 111 -12.14 15.07 5.57
CA GLU A 111 -10.99 14.26 5.90
C GLU A 111 -10.74 13.16 4.87
N LYS A 112 -9.48 13.00 4.48
CA LYS A 112 -9.06 11.90 3.60
C LYS A 112 -7.71 11.31 3.99
N LEU A 113 -7.58 10.02 3.72
CA LEU A 113 -6.34 9.27 3.80
C LEU A 113 -5.94 8.85 2.39
N THR A 114 -4.71 9.20 1.99
CA THR A 114 -4.15 8.85 0.69
C THR A 114 -2.89 8.03 0.86
N CYS A 115 -2.73 6.98 0.05
CA CYS A 115 -1.52 6.16 -0.04
C CYS A 115 -0.99 6.23 -1.48
N CYS A 116 0.23 6.75 -1.63
CA CYS A 116 0.86 7.02 -2.94
C CYS A 116 1.73 5.87 -3.46
N GLY A 117 1.62 4.66 -2.89
CA GLY A 117 2.40 3.50 -3.37
C GLY A 117 3.85 3.52 -2.91
N ASP A 118 4.74 2.95 -3.71
CA ASP A 118 6.12 2.59 -3.35
C ASP A 118 7.15 3.19 -4.35
N GLU A 119 6.89 4.41 -4.80
CA GLU A 119 7.80 5.22 -5.60
C GLU A 119 7.73 6.70 -5.19
N PRO A 120 8.71 7.53 -5.60
CA PRO A 120 8.64 8.97 -5.40
C PRO A 120 7.35 9.55 -6.00
N TYR A 121 6.76 10.49 -5.28
CA TYR A 121 5.61 11.25 -5.74
C TYR A 121 5.83 11.84 -7.13
N ASN A 122 4.76 11.86 -7.93
CA ASN A 122 4.71 12.59 -9.19
C ASN A 122 3.44 13.44 -9.30
N GLU A 123 3.46 14.45 -10.16
CA GLU A 123 2.38 15.43 -10.30
C GLU A 123 1.01 14.83 -10.70
N LEU A 124 0.98 13.64 -11.30
CA LEU A 124 -0.27 12.97 -11.69
C LEU A 124 -1.06 12.50 -10.46
N GLU A 125 -0.39 12.33 -9.33
CA GLU A 125 -1.00 11.96 -8.04
C GLU A 125 -1.55 13.17 -7.28
N GLN A 126 -1.23 14.42 -7.68
CA GLN A 126 -1.57 15.64 -6.93
C GLN A 126 -3.03 15.70 -6.52
N LYS A 127 -3.97 15.46 -7.43
CA LYS A 127 -5.42 15.52 -7.15
C LYS A 127 -5.88 14.59 -6.03
N TYR A 128 -5.10 13.54 -5.73
CA TYR A 128 -5.37 12.59 -4.65
C TYR A 128 -4.62 12.96 -3.37
N ALA A 129 -3.34 13.36 -3.49
CA ALA A 129 -2.45 13.60 -2.37
C ALA A 129 -2.62 14.98 -1.74
N GLU A 130 -2.89 16.03 -2.53
CA GLU A 130 -3.05 17.42 -2.06
C GLU A 130 -4.13 17.54 -0.98
N ASN A 131 -3.84 18.29 0.09
CA ASN A 131 -4.73 18.51 1.24
C ASN A 131 -5.20 17.21 1.92
N SER A 132 -4.35 16.17 1.96
CA SER A 132 -4.66 14.96 2.70
C SER A 132 -4.55 15.21 4.19
N THR A 133 -5.57 14.75 4.97
CA THR A 133 -5.48 14.70 6.43
C THR A 133 -4.42 13.69 6.84
N TRP A 134 -4.34 12.57 6.12
CA TRP A 134 -3.31 11.54 6.29
C TRP A 134 -2.73 11.14 4.94
N LEU A 135 -1.42 11.29 4.79
CA LEU A 135 -0.69 10.80 3.61
C LEU A 135 0.27 9.70 4.01
N LEU A 136 0.14 8.55 3.37
CA LEU A 136 1.10 7.45 3.44
C LEU A 136 2.01 7.55 2.23
N HIS A 137 3.31 7.75 2.47
CA HIS A 137 4.30 7.85 1.39
C HIS A 137 5.57 7.08 1.76
N GLU A 138 6.26 6.54 0.75
CA GLU A 138 7.54 5.86 0.95
C GLU A 138 8.63 6.87 1.33
N ALA A 139 9.59 6.41 2.15
CA ALA A 139 10.83 7.12 2.45
C ALA A 139 11.90 6.08 2.75
N PHE A 140 12.66 5.71 1.73
CA PHE A 140 13.56 4.58 1.80
C PHE A 140 14.67 4.74 2.85
N CYS A 141 15.26 5.93 2.96
CA CYS A 141 16.32 6.22 3.93
C CYS A 141 16.34 7.69 4.36
N LEU A 142 17.15 8.00 5.37
CA LEU A 142 17.50 9.37 5.72
C LEU A 142 18.26 10.05 4.58
N TYR A 143 18.03 11.35 4.37
CA TYR A 143 18.74 12.12 3.35
C TYR A 143 20.27 12.06 3.53
N GLY A 144 20.74 12.17 4.80
CA GLY A 144 22.17 12.07 5.12
C GLY A 144 22.81 10.71 4.80
N GLN A 145 21.99 9.69 4.49
CA GLN A 145 22.43 8.34 4.12
C GLN A 145 22.20 8.02 2.63
N ALA A 146 21.76 8.99 1.83
CA ALA A 146 21.44 8.79 0.41
C ALA A 146 22.62 8.24 -0.39
N ASP A 147 23.85 8.64 -0.07
CA ASP A 147 25.05 8.13 -0.74
C ASP A 147 25.32 6.64 -0.45
N GLU A 148 24.91 6.15 0.71
CA GLU A 148 25.04 4.74 1.10
C GLU A 148 23.95 3.88 0.45
N PHE A 149 22.71 4.30 0.56
CA PHE A 149 21.54 3.51 0.16
C PHE A 149 21.13 3.69 -1.29
N LYS A 150 21.58 4.76 -1.94
CA LYS A 150 21.28 5.09 -3.36
C LYS A 150 19.77 5.07 -3.67
N PRO A 151 18.91 5.80 -2.90
CA PRO A 151 17.47 5.78 -3.09
C PRO A 151 17.08 6.20 -4.51
N TYR A 152 17.66 7.25 -5.03
CA TYR A 152 17.31 7.79 -6.36
C TYR A 152 17.63 6.82 -7.51
N GLU A 153 18.72 6.06 -7.41
CA GLU A 153 19.05 5.01 -8.40
C GLU A 153 18.04 3.85 -8.33
N LYS A 154 17.42 3.65 -7.18
CA LYS A 154 16.39 2.64 -6.93
C LYS A 154 14.97 3.14 -7.12
N HIS A 155 14.79 4.40 -7.55
CA HIS A 155 13.52 5.08 -7.65
C HIS A 155 12.76 5.12 -6.32
N HIS A 156 13.42 5.66 -5.29
CA HIS A 156 12.84 5.90 -3.97
C HIS A 156 13.20 7.31 -3.50
N SER A 157 12.41 7.81 -2.54
CA SER A 157 12.61 9.08 -1.86
C SER A 157 13.45 8.90 -0.59
N THR A 158 14.00 10.01 -0.11
CA THR A 158 14.50 10.13 1.28
C THR A 158 13.41 10.68 2.19
N VAL A 159 13.63 10.65 3.50
CA VAL A 159 12.76 11.30 4.49
C VAL A 159 12.56 12.78 4.14
N LYS A 160 13.66 13.48 3.80
CA LYS A 160 13.60 14.89 3.38
C LYS A 160 12.66 15.10 2.17
N ASP A 161 12.85 14.31 1.09
CA ASP A 161 12.06 14.47 -0.12
C ASP A 161 10.56 14.27 0.17
N ALA A 162 10.22 13.22 0.94
CA ALA A 162 8.84 12.93 1.30
C ALA A 162 8.23 14.03 2.19
N CYS A 163 9.01 14.59 3.11
CA CYS A 163 8.57 15.67 3.99
C CYS A 163 8.37 17.00 3.24
N GLU A 164 9.31 17.40 2.41
CA GLU A 164 9.19 18.62 1.58
C GLU A 164 7.97 18.52 0.65
N MET A 165 7.80 17.39 -0.02
CA MET A 165 6.61 17.11 -0.86
C MET A 165 5.31 17.21 -0.07
N ALA A 166 5.23 16.60 1.13
CA ALA A 166 4.04 16.65 1.96
C ALA A 166 3.70 18.07 2.42
N ALA A 167 4.72 18.89 2.75
CA ALA A 167 4.54 20.29 3.07
C ALA A 167 4.00 21.10 1.87
N ASP A 168 4.55 20.88 0.68
CA ASP A 168 4.12 21.55 -0.56
C ASP A 168 2.67 21.17 -0.94
N LEU A 169 2.25 19.96 -0.63
CA LEU A 169 0.89 19.44 -0.85
C LEU A 169 -0.10 19.80 0.27
N ASN A 170 0.32 20.58 1.27
CA ASN A 170 -0.52 20.96 2.40
C ASN A 170 -1.14 19.74 3.11
N VAL A 171 -0.34 18.71 3.34
CA VAL A 171 -0.72 17.50 4.07
C VAL A 171 -0.73 17.82 5.57
N GLU A 172 -1.71 17.30 6.33
CA GLU A 172 -1.77 17.54 7.77
C GLU A 172 -0.92 16.55 8.59
N ASN A 173 -0.91 15.27 8.15
CA ASN A 173 -0.18 14.20 8.83
C ASN A 173 0.49 13.29 7.79
N LEU A 174 1.82 13.17 7.87
CA LEU A 174 2.60 12.29 7.01
C LEU A 174 2.98 11.01 7.75
N ILE A 175 2.69 9.86 7.16
CA ILE A 175 3.12 8.55 7.63
C ILE A 175 4.12 7.98 6.63
N LEU A 176 5.37 7.81 7.08
CA LEU A 176 6.44 7.24 6.27
C LEU A 176 6.49 5.72 6.42
N TYR A 177 6.65 5.02 5.30
CA TYR A 177 6.80 3.56 5.25
C TYR A 177 7.84 3.17 4.19
N HIS A 178 8.00 1.87 3.93
CA HIS A 178 8.95 1.32 2.95
C HIS A 178 10.38 1.81 3.18
N THR A 179 10.88 1.55 4.37
CA THR A 179 12.18 2.04 4.85
C THR A 179 13.23 0.93 4.80
N GLU A 180 14.50 1.30 4.66
CA GLU A 180 15.63 0.37 4.78
C GLU A 180 15.70 -0.29 6.19
N ASP A 181 16.43 -1.39 6.33
CA ASP A 181 16.45 -2.21 7.55
C ASP A 181 17.61 -1.89 8.51
N LYS A 182 18.64 -1.17 8.08
CA LYS A 182 19.83 -0.87 8.88
C LYS A 182 19.50 -0.13 10.18
N ASN A 183 18.54 0.79 10.10
CA ASN A 183 18.12 1.63 11.22
C ASN A 183 16.87 1.10 11.96
N ILE A 184 16.47 -0.16 11.76
CA ILE A 184 15.17 -0.69 12.20
C ILE A 184 14.88 -0.45 13.69
N GLU A 185 15.88 -0.54 14.57
CA GLU A 185 15.73 -0.37 16.02
C GLU A 185 15.54 1.11 16.42
N HIS A 186 16.05 2.05 15.64
CA HIS A 186 16.03 3.49 15.90
C HIS A 186 15.27 4.30 14.84
N ARG A 187 14.66 3.62 13.90
CA ARG A 187 14.00 4.20 12.73
C ARG A 187 13.03 5.31 13.10
N GLN A 188 12.13 5.05 14.04
CA GLN A 188 11.11 6.02 14.44
C GLN A 188 11.73 7.32 14.95
N GLU A 189 12.75 7.24 15.79
CA GLU A 189 13.43 8.39 16.35
C GLU A 189 14.18 9.18 15.27
N LEU A 190 14.99 8.50 14.45
CA LEU A 190 15.80 9.10 13.40
C LEU A 190 14.94 9.78 12.31
N TYR A 191 13.89 9.08 11.83
CA TYR A 191 13.01 9.61 10.79
C TYR A 191 12.18 10.80 11.32
N LEU A 192 11.73 10.75 12.57
CA LEU A 192 11.04 11.86 13.21
C LEU A 192 11.96 13.06 13.42
N GLU A 193 13.21 12.83 13.81
CA GLU A 193 14.20 13.91 13.99
C GLU A 193 14.49 14.63 12.67
N GLU A 194 14.79 13.88 11.62
CA GLU A 194 15.04 14.46 10.30
C GLU A 194 13.77 15.11 9.74
N GLY A 195 12.61 14.45 9.84
CA GLY A 195 11.34 14.95 9.29
C GLY A 195 10.94 16.30 9.85
N LYS A 196 11.12 16.54 11.15
CA LYS A 196 10.83 17.84 11.80
C LYS A 196 11.59 19.03 11.23
N ALA A 197 12.64 18.80 10.45
CA ALA A 197 13.38 19.87 9.79
C ALA A 197 12.73 20.36 8.50
N TYR A 198 11.80 19.55 7.92
CA TYR A 198 11.25 19.76 6.60
C TYR A 198 9.71 19.78 6.54
N TYR A 199 9.06 19.32 7.65
CA TYR A 199 7.60 19.17 7.70
C TYR A 199 6.94 19.70 8.98
#